data_c6fd995124291278421b77be4382e1f3
#
_entry.id   c6fd995124291278421b77be4382e1f3
#
_cell.length_a   1.000
_cell.length_b   1.000
_cell.length_c   1.000
_cell.angle_alpha   90.00
_cell.angle_beta   90.00
_cell.angle_gamma   90.00
#
_symmetry.space_group_name_H-M   'P 1'
#
loop_
_entity.id
_entity.type
_entity.pdbx_description
1 polymer ?
#
loop_
_entity_poly.entity_id
_entity_poly.type
_entity_poly.pdbx_seq_one_letter_code
_entity_poly.pdbx_strand_id
1 'polypeptide(L)'
;MRDATRFSAPCAQNAGGHMLETSNEDCLYLNVWTPQWPPEARLPVMFWIHGGGNYGGTASTNNFDGESLARHGVVVVTANYRLTIFGFFAHPELTQESAHHSSGNYGLLDQIAALEWVRDNIARLGGDPGHVTIFGQSAGAVDANVLMTSPMAKGLFHRMIAESGTVTRNPDSATLGMTALGAVMTVKEGAVTYSDAPLLAEAEKRGQELAVTLNARRIVNGVPRDMIPYMRMLPAADLLNAVALPRMAIGPANGIVVDGWILPRPPADVFATRQELRVPLLLGNNARERTPPETVPGDLANAATAMYGALAGKAAALYGFGVSPEPYRNGLPSNFPTYCKIITAADAIPNPV
;
A
#
# COMPACT_ATOMS: atom_id res chain seq x y z
N MET A 1 25.08 7.00 19.92
CA MET A 1 24.68 7.98 18.89
C MET A 1 24.82 7.25 17.56
N ARG A 2 23.78 7.21 16.73
CA ARG A 2 23.85 6.55 15.42
C ARG A 2 24.50 7.49 14.40
N ASP A 3 25.27 6.95 13.48
CA ASP A 3 25.73 7.68 12.30
C ASP A 3 24.54 7.92 11.35
N ALA A 4 24.16 9.18 11.17
CA ALA A 4 23.05 9.61 10.32
C ALA A 4 23.54 10.10 8.93
N THR A 5 24.79 9.83 8.56
CA THR A 5 25.36 10.21 7.26
C THR A 5 25.13 9.17 6.18
N ARG A 6 24.55 8.03 6.52
CA ARG A 6 24.26 6.91 5.60
C ARG A 6 22.84 6.41 5.77
N PHE A 7 22.24 5.98 4.68
CA PHE A 7 20.97 5.31 4.70
C PHE A 7 21.01 4.04 5.56
N SER A 8 19.90 3.75 6.22
CA SER A 8 19.69 2.48 6.92
C SER A 8 19.41 1.35 5.93
N ALA A 9 19.44 0.10 6.42
CA ALA A 9 18.99 -1.05 5.65
C ALA A 9 17.52 -0.92 5.27
N PRO A 10 17.11 -1.42 4.07
CA PRO A 10 15.72 -1.68 3.76
C PRO A 10 15.09 -2.67 4.75
N CYS A 11 13.77 -2.62 4.93
CA CYS A 11 13.08 -3.64 5.69
C CYS A 11 13.16 -5.01 5.01
N ALA A 12 13.13 -6.06 5.82
CA ALA A 12 13.26 -7.44 5.37
C ALA A 12 12.29 -7.73 4.22
N GLN A 13 12.84 -8.13 3.08
CA GLN A 13 12.12 -8.33 1.82
C GLN A 13 12.85 -9.29 0.89
N ASN A 14 12.15 -9.86 -0.08
CA ASN A 14 12.71 -10.73 -1.10
C ASN A 14 13.07 -9.96 -2.38
N ALA A 15 14.16 -10.39 -3.01
CA ALA A 15 14.53 -10.01 -4.37
C ALA A 15 14.94 -11.27 -5.15
N GLY A 16 14.31 -11.52 -6.29
CA GLY A 16 14.65 -12.70 -7.12
C GLY A 16 14.41 -14.05 -6.45
N GLY A 17 13.48 -14.15 -5.48
CA GLY A 17 13.14 -15.38 -4.79
C GLY A 17 13.96 -15.69 -3.54
N HIS A 18 14.88 -14.82 -3.15
CA HIS A 18 15.67 -14.91 -1.94
C HIS A 18 15.58 -13.63 -1.13
N MET A 19 15.83 -13.70 0.19
CA MET A 19 15.93 -12.50 1.01
C MET A 19 17.02 -11.57 0.45
N LEU A 20 16.69 -10.29 0.27
CA LEU A 20 17.65 -9.28 -0.15
C LEU A 20 18.74 -9.13 0.92
N GLU A 21 19.98 -9.43 0.58
CA GLU A 21 21.12 -9.44 1.53
C GLU A 21 21.33 -8.13 2.29
N THR A 22 20.97 -6.99 1.66
CA THR A 22 21.07 -5.67 2.27
C THR A 22 19.91 -5.32 3.17
N SER A 23 18.83 -6.14 3.19
CA SER A 23 17.64 -5.91 4.01
C SER A 23 17.80 -6.46 5.44
N ASN A 24 17.08 -5.85 6.39
CA ASN A 24 17.18 -6.21 7.79
C ASN A 24 15.82 -6.03 8.48
N GLU A 25 15.60 -6.72 9.60
CA GLU A 25 14.44 -6.46 10.48
C GLU A 25 14.63 -5.16 11.29
N ASP A 26 15.88 -4.78 11.63
CA ASP A 26 16.21 -3.45 12.17
C ASP A 26 16.22 -2.41 11.04
N CYS A 27 15.04 -1.97 10.62
CA CYS A 27 14.84 -1.16 9.43
C CYS A 27 13.98 0.09 9.63
N LEU A 28 13.33 0.24 10.79
CA LEU A 28 12.39 1.33 11.04
C LEU A 28 13.11 2.65 11.28
N TYR A 29 13.59 3.22 10.19
CA TYR A 29 14.32 4.49 10.15
C TYR A 29 13.66 5.43 9.16
N LEU A 30 13.89 6.73 9.38
CA LEU A 30 13.49 7.78 8.46
C LEU A 30 14.70 8.65 8.09
N ASN A 31 14.60 9.32 6.95
CA ASN A 31 15.55 10.29 6.47
C ASN A 31 14.89 11.66 6.41
N VAL A 32 15.65 12.72 6.69
CA VAL A 32 15.17 14.09 6.64
C VAL A 32 16.13 14.96 5.85
N TRP A 33 15.59 15.69 4.88
CA TRP A 33 16.31 16.72 4.15
C TRP A 33 15.69 18.07 4.48
N THR A 34 16.55 18.99 4.90
CA THR A 34 16.16 20.39 5.13
C THR A 34 17.00 21.30 4.24
N PRO A 35 16.42 22.32 3.59
CA PRO A 35 17.16 23.17 2.66
C PRO A 35 18.21 24.04 3.34
N GLN A 36 18.08 24.26 4.65
CA GLN A 36 18.95 25.15 5.42
C GLN A 36 19.19 24.63 6.83
N TRP A 37 20.44 24.73 7.30
CA TRP A 37 20.84 24.41 8.66
C TRP A 37 21.80 25.47 9.22
N PRO A 38 21.57 26.02 10.43
CA PRO A 38 20.36 25.83 11.24
C PRO A 38 19.11 26.39 10.57
N PRO A 39 17.90 25.86 10.89
CA PRO A 39 16.66 26.30 10.27
C PRO A 39 16.28 27.71 10.73
N GLU A 40 15.91 28.59 9.78
CA GLU A 40 15.48 29.95 10.05
C GLU A 40 13.95 30.12 9.99
N ALA A 41 13.25 29.17 9.34
CA ALA A 41 11.82 29.22 9.12
C ALA A 41 11.17 27.85 9.37
N ARG A 42 9.85 27.83 9.54
CA ARG A 42 9.05 26.61 9.53
C ARG A 42 8.52 26.38 8.12
N LEU A 43 9.09 25.41 7.44
CA LEU A 43 8.77 25.08 6.05
C LEU A 43 7.72 23.97 5.98
N PRO A 44 6.90 23.91 4.92
CA PRO A 44 6.02 22.76 4.68
C PRO A 44 6.81 21.46 4.68
N VAL A 45 6.20 20.40 5.17
CA VAL A 45 6.78 19.05 5.22
C VAL A 45 6.17 18.18 4.14
N MET A 46 6.99 17.46 3.39
CA MET A 46 6.58 16.42 2.46
C MET A 46 7.04 15.06 2.97
N PHE A 47 6.09 14.19 3.31
CA PHE A 47 6.34 12.86 3.87
C PHE A 47 6.08 11.80 2.81
N TRP A 48 7.14 11.11 2.36
CA TRP A 48 7.12 10.09 1.33
C TRP A 48 6.83 8.70 1.87
N ILE A 49 5.84 8.02 1.24
CA ILE A 49 5.52 6.61 1.44
C ILE A 49 5.90 5.86 0.17
N HIS A 50 6.91 4.99 0.25
CA HIS A 50 7.38 4.28 -0.93
C HIS A 50 6.41 3.21 -1.41
N GLY A 51 6.42 2.90 -2.70
CA GLY A 51 5.67 1.81 -3.31
C GLY A 51 6.39 0.46 -3.17
N GLY A 52 5.92 -0.52 -3.94
CA GLY A 52 6.48 -1.86 -3.97
C GLY A 52 5.51 -2.95 -3.50
N GLY A 53 4.19 -2.68 -3.56
CA GLY A 53 3.14 -3.67 -3.28
C GLY A 53 3.07 -4.12 -1.82
N ASN A 54 3.67 -3.40 -0.89
CA ASN A 54 3.83 -3.79 0.52
C ASN A 54 4.63 -5.08 0.72
N TYR A 55 5.34 -5.55 -0.30
CA TYR A 55 6.25 -6.69 -0.21
C TYR A 55 7.70 -6.37 -0.57
N GLY A 56 7.98 -5.20 -1.11
CA GLY A 56 9.32 -4.70 -1.41
C GLY A 56 9.34 -3.18 -1.42
N GLY A 57 10.53 -2.62 -1.56
CA GLY A 57 10.76 -1.17 -1.57
C GLY A 57 11.54 -0.67 -0.37
N THR A 58 11.91 0.59 -0.41
CA THR A 58 12.67 1.24 0.66
C THR A 58 12.63 2.75 0.51
N ALA A 59 12.69 3.46 1.62
CA ALA A 59 12.96 4.90 1.67
C ALA A 59 14.46 5.23 1.65
N SER A 60 15.32 4.20 1.72
CA SER A 60 16.77 4.30 1.88
C SER A 60 17.49 4.05 0.55
N THR A 61 17.15 4.84 -0.47
CA THR A 61 17.74 4.74 -1.82
C THR A 61 17.95 6.11 -2.44
N ASN A 62 18.95 6.23 -3.31
CA ASN A 62 19.20 7.46 -4.06
C ASN A 62 18.04 7.86 -4.99
N ASN A 63 17.18 6.92 -5.38
CA ASN A 63 15.99 7.23 -6.19
C ASN A 63 14.97 8.10 -5.43
N PHE A 64 15.00 8.07 -4.11
CA PHE A 64 14.10 8.84 -3.24
C PHE A 64 14.90 9.84 -2.38
N ASP A 65 16.07 10.25 -2.86
CA ASP A 65 16.83 11.33 -2.26
C ASP A 65 16.02 12.62 -2.30
N GLY A 66 15.72 13.17 -1.13
CA GLY A 66 14.88 14.35 -0.98
C GLY A 66 15.59 15.68 -1.23
N GLU A 67 16.90 15.67 -1.55
CA GLU A 67 17.70 16.91 -1.69
C GLU A 67 17.12 17.84 -2.77
N SER A 68 16.82 17.28 -3.95
CA SER A 68 16.30 18.08 -5.05
C SER A 68 14.95 18.73 -4.69
N LEU A 69 14.07 18.00 -4.04
CA LEU A 69 12.77 18.51 -3.62
C LEU A 69 12.92 19.54 -2.48
N ALA A 70 13.81 19.28 -1.54
CA ALA A 70 14.09 20.20 -0.42
C ALA A 70 14.57 21.57 -0.90
N ARG A 71 15.34 21.64 -1.98
CA ARG A 71 15.78 22.91 -2.61
C ARG A 71 14.65 23.82 -3.04
N HIS A 72 13.43 23.30 -3.16
CA HIS A 72 12.23 24.08 -3.45
C HIS A 72 11.55 24.66 -2.20
N GLY A 73 12.21 24.64 -1.05
CA GLY A 73 11.72 25.29 0.17
C GLY A 73 10.76 24.41 0.99
N VAL A 74 10.96 23.11 0.97
CA VAL A 74 10.21 22.15 1.80
C VAL A 74 11.17 21.28 2.62
N VAL A 75 10.71 20.78 3.75
CA VAL A 75 11.40 19.69 4.47
C VAL A 75 10.87 18.36 3.93
N VAL A 76 11.75 17.49 3.46
CA VAL A 76 11.37 16.17 2.95
C VAL A 76 11.67 15.12 4.00
N VAL A 77 10.72 14.23 4.23
CA VAL A 77 10.87 13.06 5.09
C VAL A 77 10.54 11.82 4.29
N THR A 78 11.41 10.81 4.33
CA THR A 78 11.10 9.47 3.81
C THR A 78 11.24 8.45 4.92
N ALA A 79 10.36 7.47 5.00
CA ALA A 79 10.36 6.47 6.06
C ALA A 79 10.26 5.06 5.51
N ASN A 80 11.04 4.14 6.08
CA ASN A 80 10.83 2.72 5.91
C ASN A 80 9.63 2.26 6.76
N TYR A 81 8.94 1.24 6.31
CA TYR A 81 7.90 0.53 7.04
C TYR A 81 8.03 -0.98 6.80
N ARG A 82 7.59 -1.79 7.73
CA ARG A 82 7.66 -3.25 7.61
C ARG A 82 6.81 -3.74 6.46
N LEU A 83 7.32 -4.75 5.78
CA LEU A 83 6.79 -5.30 4.55
C LEU A 83 6.43 -6.77 4.74
N THR A 84 5.67 -7.32 3.80
CA THR A 84 5.36 -8.75 3.73
C THR A 84 4.78 -9.30 5.04
N ILE A 85 5.21 -10.47 5.45
CA ILE A 85 4.82 -11.13 6.71
C ILE A 85 5.15 -10.30 7.96
N PHE A 86 6.19 -9.46 7.91
CA PHE A 86 6.57 -8.61 9.03
C PHE A 86 5.66 -7.39 9.21
N GLY A 87 5.08 -6.92 8.10
CA GLY A 87 4.23 -5.73 8.09
C GLY A 87 2.73 -5.99 8.05
N PHE A 88 2.31 -7.16 7.51
CA PHE A 88 0.90 -7.36 7.16
C PHE A 88 0.36 -8.74 7.49
N PHE A 89 0.98 -9.46 8.39
CA PHE A 89 0.55 -10.80 8.78
C PHE A 89 -0.49 -10.77 9.90
N ALA A 90 -1.70 -11.29 9.62
CA ALA A 90 -2.75 -11.47 10.61
C ALA A 90 -2.82 -12.93 11.08
N HIS A 91 -2.97 -13.14 12.38
CA HIS A 91 -3.12 -14.46 12.97
C HIS A 91 -3.89 -14.37 14.29
N PRO A 92 -4.77 -15.34 14.66
CA PRO A 92 -5.54 -15.29 15.90
C PRO A 92 -4.68 -15.14 17.16
N GLU A 93 -3.53 -15.80 17.23
CA GLU A 93 -2.62 -15.67 18.38
C GLU A 93 -2.06 -14.23 18.48
N LEU A 94 -1.73 -13.58 17.35
CA LEU A 94 -1.29 -12.17 17.35
C LEU A 94 -2.42 -11.24 17.77
N THR A 95 -3.64 -11.51 17.31
CA THR A 95 -4.83 -10.76 17.72
C THR A 95 -5.10 -10.90 19.22
N GLN A 96 -4.90 -12.11 19.76
CA GLN A 96 -5.05 -12.36 21.20
C GLN A 96 -3.96 -11.67 22.04
N GLU A 97 -2.73 -11.59 21.54
CA GLU A 97 -1.63 -10.87 22.22
C GLU A 97 -1.84 -9.35 22.20
N SER A 98 -2.57 -8.83 21.21
CA SER A 98 -2.79 -7.40 21.04
C SER A 98 -3.78 -6.84 22.06
N ALA A 99 -3.43 -5.75 22.72
CA ALA A 99 -4.34 -5.01 23.62
C ALA A 99 -5.57 -4.44 22.88
N HIS A 100 -5.50 -4.37 21.54
CA HIS A 100 -6.57 -3.85 20.68
C HIS A 100 -7.35 -4.96 19.97
N HIS A 101 -7.04 -6.24 20.26
CA HIS A 101 -7.65 -7.40 19.58
C HIS A 101 -7.57 -7.28 18.05
N SER A 102 -6.41 -6.91 17.54
CA SER A 102 -6.15 -6.65 16.13
C SER A 102 -4.76 -7.18 15.74
N SER A 103 -4.62 -7.61 14.49
CA SER A 103 -3.34 -7.99 13.87
C SER A 103 -3.37 -7.69 12.37
N GLY A 104 -2.20 -7.62 11.73
CA GLY A 104 -2.07 -7.48 10.29
C GLY A 104 -1.48 -6.15 9.82
N ASN A 105 -1.93 -5.02 10.25
CA ASN A 105 -1.58 -3.71 9.69
C ASN A 105 -0.32 -3.07 10.33
N TYR A 106 0.70 -3.84 10.65
CA TYR A 106 1.91 -3.31 11.33
C TYR A 106 2.69 -2.32 10.46
N GLY A 107 2.72 -2.52 9.12
CA GLY A 107 3.34 -1.56 8.21
C GLY A 107 2.63 -0.20 8.19
N LEU A 108 1.30 -0.19 8.34
CA LEU A 108 0.55 1.06 8.50
C LEU A 108 0.81 1.71 9.86
N LEU A 109 0.95 0.92 10.92
CA LEU A 109 1.36 1.43 12.24
C LEU A 109 2.75 2.08 12.20
N ASP A 110 3.67 1.49 11.45
CA ASP A 110 5.01 2.07 11.26
C ASP A 110 4.94 3.43 10.57
N GLN A 111 4.07 3.57 9.56
CA GLN A 111 3.84 4.84 8.86
C GLN A 111 3.18 5.88 9.80
N ILE A 112 2.19 5.47 10.60
CA ILE A 112 1.56 6.32 11.61
C ILE A 112 2.60 6.78 12.64
N ALA A 113 3.42 5.87 13.16
CA ALA A 113 4.48 6.19 14.13
C ALA A 113 5.51 7.17 13.54
N ALA A 114 5.87 7.01 12.26
CA ALA A 114 6.75 7.95 11.56
C ALA A 114 6.11 9.35 11.41
N LEU A 115 4.80 9.41 11.14
CA LEU A 115 4.05 10.68 11.09
C LEU A 115 3.92 11.31 12.48
N GLU A 116 3.73 10.52 13.53
CA GLU A 116 3.77 11.00 14.91
C GLU A 116 5.14 11.57 15.27
N TRP A 117 6.22 10.89 14.85
CA TRP A 117 7.57 11.41 15.00
C TRP A 117 7.74 12.76 14.28
N VAL A 118 7.20 12.91 13.07
CA VAL A 118 7.20 14.19 12.34
C VAL A 118 6.47 15.26 13.16
N ARG A 119 5.25 14.97 13.63
CA ARG A 119 4.48 15.90 14.48
C ARG A 119 5.31 16.40 15.67
N ASP A 120 6.02 15.51 16.33
CA ASP A 120 6.67 15.80 17.62
C ASP A 120 8.08 16.39 17.45
N ASN A 121 8.75 16.15 16.31
CA ASN A 121 10.17 16.47 16.16
C ASN A 121 10.53 17.40 15.01
N ILE A 122 9.73 17.46 13.93
CA ILE A 122 10.15 18.08 12.68
C ILE A 122 10.39 19.58 12.79
N ALA A 123 9.77 20.23 13.78
CA ALA A 123 9.98 21.65 14.06
C ALA A 123 11.43 21.99 14.39
N ARG A 124 12.17 21.05 15.00
CA ARG A 124 13.60 21.21 15.31
C ARG A 124 14.48 21.13 14.08
N LEU A 125 13.96 20.57 12.99
CA LEU A 125 14.61 20.40 11.70
C LEU A 125 14.10 21.41 10.66
N GLY A 126 13.34 22.43 11.08
CA GLY A 126 12.83 23.48 10.21
C GLY A 126 11.51 23.18 9.52
N GLY A 127 10.85 22.06 9.83
CA GLY A 127 9.53 21.73 9.29
C GLY A 127 8.39 22.27 10.14
N ASP A 128 7.25 22.53 9.52
CA ASP A 128 6.00 22.89 10.19
C ASP A 128 5.13 21.63 10.36
N PRO A 129 4.96 21.14 11.60
CA PRO A 129 4.10 19.98 11.86
C PRO A 129 2.61 20.23 11.54
N GLY A 130 2.18 21.50 11.40
CA GLY A 130 0.84 21.89 10.96
C GLY A 130 0.68 21.95 9.44
N HIS A 131 1.73 21.72 8.66
CA HIS A 131 1.73 21.76 7.20
C HIS A 131 2.38 20.52 6.58
N VAL A 132 1.90 19.32 6.93
CA VAL A 132 2.40 18.04 6.44
C VAL A 132 1.59 17.57 5.25
N THR A 133 2.25 17.31 4.13
CA THR A 133 1.69 16.64 2.95
C THR A 133 2.23 15.22 2.89
N ILE A 134 1.38 14.20 2.98
CA ILE A 134 1.78 12.83 2.66
C ILE A 134 1.72 12.64 1.16
N PHE A 135 2.69 11.92 0.60
CA PHE A 135 2.67 11.55 -0.81
C PHE A 135 3.28 10.18 -1.03
N GLY A 136 2.77 9.48 -2.03
CA GLY A 136 3.22 8.12 -2.31
C GLY A 136 2.85 7.66 -3.70
N GLN A 137 3.54 6.66 -4.19
CA GLN A 137 3.34 6.06 -5.50
C GLN A 137 2.99 4.58 -5.35
N SER A 138 2.10 4.05 -6.22
CA SER A 138 1.70 2.63 -6.22
C SER A 138 1.16 2.20 -4.84
N ALA A 139 1.76 1.20 -4.19
CA ALA A 139 1.37 0.79 -2.84
C ALA A 139 1.44 1.95 -1.83
N GLY A 140 2.45 2.84 -1.92
CA GLY A 140 2.53 4.02 -1.06
C GLY A 140 1.37 4.99 -1.27
N ALA A 141 0.85 5.12 -2.50
CA ALA A 141 -0.35 5.89 -2.76
C ALA A 141 -1.61 5.19 -2.21
N VAL A 142 -1.67 3.87 -2.27
CA VAL A 142 -2.74 3.07 -1.64
C VAL A 142 -2.71 3.27 -0.13
N ASP A 143 -1.56 3.15 0.49
CA ASP A 143 -1.38 3.33 1.93
C ASP A 143 -1.78 4.74 2.36
N ALA A 144 -1.39 5.78 1.59
CA ALA A 144 -1.83 7.15 1.84
C ALA A 144 -3.36 7.30 1.80
N ASN A 145 -4.03 6.67 0.82
CA ASN A 145 -5.49 6.62 0.76
C ASN A 145 -6.10 5.89 1.96
N VAL A 146 -5.48 4.79 2.40
CA VAL A 146 -5.90 4.03 3.59
C VAL A 146 -5.76 4.88 4.84
N LEU A 147 -4.65 5.61 5.01
CA LEU A 147 -4.45 6.52 6.13
C LEU A 147 -5.53 7.61 6.20
N MET A 148 -6.07 8.07 5.05
CA MET A 148 -7.23 8.99 5.04
C MET A 148 -8.49 8.40 5.68
N THR A 149 -8.59 7.08 5.74
CA THR A 149 -9.75 6.39 6.32
C THR A 149 -9.50 5.89 7.75
N SER A 150 -8.27 6.02 8.24
CA SER A 150 -7.88 5.63 9.58
C SER A 150 -8.11 6.75 10.60
N PRO A 151 -8.88 6.51 11.67
CA PRO A 151 -9.02 7.50 12.74
C PRO A 151 -7.70 7.81 13.46
N MET A 152 -6.74 6.87 13.44
CA MET A 152 -5.42 7.04 14.07
C MET A 152 -4.52 8.05 13.35
N ALA A 153 -4.76 8.27 12.06
CA ALA A 153 -3.98 9.24 11.27
C ALA A 153 -4.53 10.68 11.36
N LYS A 154 -5.62 10.87 12.11
CA LYS A 154 -6.26 12.20 12.23
C LYS A 154 -5.31 13.24 12.80
N GLY A 155 -5.11 14.33 12.04
CA GLY A 155 -4.28 15.45 12.44
C GLY A 155 -2.78 15.24 12.27
N LEU A 156 -2.34 14.08 11.70
CA LEU A 156 -0.94 13.82 11.41
C LEU A 156 -0.50 14.36 10.05
N PHE A 157 -1.44 14.60 9.14
CA PHE A 157 -1.20 15.24 7.85
C PHE A 157 -2.35 16.16 7.45
N HIS A 158 -2.08 17.07 6.52
CA HIS A 158 -2.94 18.19 6.15
C HIS A 158 -3.24 18.24 4.65
N ARG A 159 -2.52 17.47 3.84
CA ARG A 159 -2.69 17.31 2.39
C ARG A 159 -2.22 15.93 1.97
N MET A 160 -2.71 15.46 0.84
CA MET A 160 -2.28 14.18 0.27
C MET A 160 -2.05 14.29 -1.22
N ILE A 161 -1.01 13.58 -1.71
CA ILE A 161 -0.77 13.33 -3.13
C ILE A 161 -0.70 11.82 -3.33
N ALA A 162 -1.54 11.26 -4.20
CA ALA A 162 -1.52 9.85 -4.53
C ALA A 162 -1.22 9.64 -6.01
N GLU A 163 -0.11 8.93 -6.28
CA GLU A 163 0.41 8.68 -7.61
C GLU A 163 0.21 7.20 -7.97
N SER A 164 -0.66 6.93 -8.96
CA SER A 164 -0.88 5.57 -9.50
C SER A 164 -1.32 4.55 -8.44
N GLY A 165 -2.19 4.96 -7.51
CA GLY A 165 -2.73 4.07 -6.47
C GLY A 165 -4.01 4.61 -5.85
N THR A 166 -4.99 3.71 -5.62
CA THR A 166 -6.27 4.06 -5.01
C THR A 166 -6.90 2.87 -4.29
N VAL A 167 -7.83 3.13 -3.39
CA VAL A 167 -8.55 2.15 -2.58
C VAL A 167 -10.05 2.06 -2.92
N THR A 168 -10.51 2.79 -3.94
CA THR A 168 -11.92 2.78 -4.31
C THR A 168 -12.29 1.49 -5.04
N ARG A 169 -13.46 0.95 -4.71
CA ARG A 169 -14.06 -0.21 -5.33
C ARG A 169 -14.91 0.20 -6.52
N ASN A 170 -14.76 -0.51 -7.64
CA ASN A 170 -15.83 -0.56 -8.62
C ASN A 170 -16.61 -1.89 -8.41
N PRO A 171 -17.83 -1.87 -7.89
CA PRO A 171 -18.59 -3.08 -7.61
C PRO A 171 -18.91 -3.89 -8.89
N ASP A 172 -18.87 -3.24 -10.06
CA ASP A 172 -19.29 -3.84 -11.32
C ASP A 172 -18.10 -4.28 -12.21
N SER A 173 -16.86 -4.12 -11.75
CA SER A 173 -15.70 -4.48 -12.55
C SER A 173 -14.96 -5.70 -12.01
N ALA A 174 -15.07 -6.82 -12.74
CA ALA A 174 -14.10 -7.92 -12.68
C ALA A 174 -12.75 -7.42 -13.24
N THR A 175 -12.03 -6.60 -12.51
CA THR A 175 -10.84 -5.92 -13.03
C THR A 175 -9.58 -6.69 -12.69
N LEU A 176 -8.84 -7.13 -13.71
CA LEU A 176 -7.46 -7.61 -13.68
C LEU A 176 -6.49 -6.47 -13.27
N GLY A 177 -6.62 -5.95 -12.07
CA GLY A 177 -5.70 -4.98 -11.49
C GLY A 177 -5.11 -5.53 -10.21
N MET A 178 -3.80 -5.60 -10.10
CA MET A 178 -3.14 -5.83 -8.80
C MET A 178 -3.52 -4.65 -7.89
N THR A 179 -4.45 -4.90 -6.99
CA THR A 179 -4.75 -3.95 -5.93
C THR A 179 -3.78 -4.23 -4.79
N ALA A 180 -2.99 -3.24 -4.41
CA ALA A 180 -2.08 -3.31 -3.26
C ALA A 180 -2.83 -3.52 -1.91
N LEU A 181 -4.16 -3.56 -1.95
CA LEU A 181 -5.05 -3.82 -0.81
C LEU A 181 -5.18 -5.30 -0.44
N GLY A 182 -4.28 -6.20 -0.88
CA GLY A 182 -4.44 -7.61 -0.56
C GLY A 182 -5.72 -8.23 -1.10
N ALA A 183 -6.28 -7.65 -2.17
CA ALA A 183 -7.46 -8.18 -2.82
C ALA A 183 -7.23 -9.64 -3.20
N VAL A 184 -8.05 -10.50 -2.65
CA VAL A 184 -8.02 -11.92 -2.96
C VAL A 184 -8.61 -12.10 -4.33
N MET A 185 -7.78 -12.51 -5.25
CA MET A 185 -8.24 -13.03 -6.53
C MET A 185 -8.80 -14.42 -6.28
N THR A 186 -10.12 -14.55 -6.31
CA THR A 186 -10.78 -15.85 -6.28
C THR A 186 -11.19 -16.21 -7.70
N VAL A 187 -10.63 -17.28 -8.23
CA VAL A 187 -11.07 -17.85 -9.52
C VAL A 187 -12.06 -18.97 -9.22
N LYS A 188 -13.34 -18.75 -9.48
CA LYS A 188 -14.35 -19.77 -9.38
C LYS A 188 -15.07 -19.89 -10.74
N GLU A 189 -15.03 -21.09 -11.35
CA GLU A 189 -15.71 -21.41 -12.62
C GLU A 189 -15.36 -20.44 -13.79
N GLY A 190 -14.09 -19.99 -13.84
CA GLY A 190 -13.60 -19.07 -14.88
C GLY A 190 -13.91 -17.60 -14.61
N ALA A 191 -14.64 -17.27 -13.57
CA ALA A 191 -14.85 -15.89 -13.13
C ALA A 191 -13.80 -15.48 -12.09
N VAL A 192 -13.16 -14.35 -12.34
CA VAL A 192 -12.21 -13.73 -11.39
C VAL A 192 -12.96 -12.70 -10.56
N THR A 193 -13.05 -12.95 -9.27
CA THR A 193 -13.62 -11.98 -8.32
C THR A 193 -12.53 -11.37 -7.46
N TYR A 194 -12.61 -10.07 -7.24
CA TYR A 194 -11.73 -9.34 -6.32
C TYR A 194 -12.52 -8.94 -5.10
N SER A 195 -12.04 -9.26 -3.92
CA SER A 195 -12.58 -8.74 -2.67
C SER A 195 -11.84 -7.48 -2.25
N ASP A 196 -12.52 -6.63 -1.51
CA ASP A 196 -11.90 -5.53 -0.75
C ASP A 196 -10.86 -6.06 0.24
N ALA A 197 -10.20 -5.15 0.96
CA ALA A 197 -9.35 -5.54 2.08
C ALA A 197 -10.11 -6.57 2.94
N PRO A 198 -9.51 -7.75 3.20
CA PRO A 198 -10.19 -8.81 3.92
C PRO A 198 -10.57 -8.33 5.33
N LEU A 199 -11.67 -8.84 5.85
CA LEU A 199 -11.97 -8.70 7.27
C LEU A 199 -10.93 -9.48 8.08
N LEU A 200 -10.69 -9.06 9.31
CA LEU A 200 -9.69 -9.66 10.20
C LEU A 200 -9.81 -11.19 10.27
N ALA A 201 -11.01 -11.72 10.46
CA ALA A 201 -11.23 -13.17 10.54
C ALA A 201 -10.82 -13.93 9.27
N GLU A 202 -10.98 -13.32 8.10
CA GLU A 202 -10.51 -13.91 6.83
C GLU A 202 -8.99 -13.87 6.70
N ALA A 203 -8.38 -12.75 7.10
CA ALA A 203 -6.94 -12.60 7.10
C ALA A 203 -6.27 -13.56 8.10
N GLU A 204 -6.87 -13.71 9.28
CA GLU A 204 -6.42 -14.66 10.30
C GLU A 204 -6.47 -16.12 9.84
N LYS A 205 -7.56 -16.51 9.15
CA LYS A 205 -7.67 -17.84 8.58
C LYS A 205 -6.53 -18.13 7.61
N ARG A 206 -6.20 -17.20 6.74
CA ARG A 206 -5.08 -17.32 5.81
C ARG A 206 -3.73 -17.35 6.54
N GLY A 207 -3.61 -16.55 7.61
CA GLY A 207 -2.44 -16.57 8.47
C GLY A 207 -2.23 -17.92 9.13
N GLN A 208 -3.29 -18.57 9.60
CA GLN A 208 -3.24 -19.93 10.13
C GLN A 208 -2.80 -20.94 9.06
N GLU A 209 -3.33 -20.86 7.84
CA GLU A 209 -2.93 -21.71 6.73
C GLU A 209 -1.43 -21.56 6.40
N LEU A 210 -0.92 -20.32 6.38
CA LEU A 210 0.50 -20.06 6.21
C LEU A 210 1.33 -20.60 7.38
N ALA A 211 0.91 -20.35 8.62
CA ALA A 211 1.61 -20.85 9.80
C ALA A 211 1.69 -22.40 9.82
N VAL A 212 0.62 -23.08 9.39
CA VAL A 212 0.64 -24.55 9.21
C VAL A 212 1.67 -24.96 8.16
N THR A 213 1.76 -24.26 7.05
CA THR A 213 2.74 -24.55 6.00
C THR A 213 4.18 -24.40 6.51
N LEU A 214 4.45 -23.35 7.28
CA LEU A 214 5.74 -23.10 7.92
C LEU A 214 6.07 -24.15 9.02
N ASN A 215 5.05 -24.59 9.72
CA ASN A 215 5.16 -25.50 10.86
C ASN A 215 4.96 -26.98 10.50
N ALA A 216 4.65 -27.30 9.25
CA ALA A 216 4.44 -28.67 8.76
C ALA A 216 5.62 -29.62 9.06
N ARG A 217 6.78 -29.10 9.47
CA ARG A 217 7.94 -29.85 9.96
C ARG A 217 7.94 -30.13 11.45
N ARG A 218 6.97 -29.64 12.21
CA ARG A 218 6.89 -29.77 13.68
C ARG A 218 5.51 -30.13 14.25
N ILE A 219 4.78 -31.01 13.57
CA ILE A 219 3.62 -31.65 14.20
C ILE A 219 4.16 -32.67 15.21
N VAL A 220 4.17 -32.33 16.49
CA VAL A 220 4.46 -33.30 17.55
C VAL A 220 3.12 -33.83 18.04
N ASN A 221 2.85 -35.11 17.77
CA ASN A 221 1.62 -35.84 18.17
C ASN A 221 0.32 -35.27 17.58
N GLY A 222 0.34 -34.71 16.36
CA GLY A 222 -0.88 -34.29 15.67
C GLY A 222 -1.50 -32.98 16.15
N VAL A 223 -0.87 -32.24 17.09
CA VAL A 223 -1.35 -30.98 17.62
C VAL A 223 -0.42 -29.83 17.18
N PRO A 224 -0.94 -28.82 16.47
CA PRO A 224 -0.20 -27.58 16.24
C PRO A 224 0.06 -26.91 17.61
N ARG A 225 1.31 -26.66 17.94
CA ARG A 225 1.65 -25.91 19.16
C ARG A 225 2.05 -24.50 18.79
N ASP A 226 1.65 -23.53 19.63
CA ASP A 226 2.04 -22.12 19.69
C ASP A 226 2.78 -21.64 18.43
N MET A 227 2.00 -21.35 17.37
CA MET A 227 2.54 -21.12 16.03
C MET A 227 3.37 -19.85 15.98
N ILE A 228 2.91 -18.79 16.63
CA ILE A 228 3.58 -17.48 16.61
C ILE A 228 4.91 -17.53 17.37
N PRO A 229 5.01 -18.09 18.60
CA PRO A 229 6.29 -18.28 19.26
C PRO A 229 7.31 -19.05 18.42
N TYR A 230 6.86 -20.09 17.70
CA TYR A 230 7.73 -20.84 16.80
C TYR A 230 8.17 -19.99 15.60
N MET A 231 7.25 -19.29 14.94
CA MET A 231 7.58 -18.43 13.80
C MET A 231 8.57 -17.33 14.17
N ARG A 232 8.48 -16.78 15.38
CA ARG A 232 9.43 -15.78 15.88
C ARG A 232 10.85 -16.31 16.09
N MET A 233 11.04 -17.62 16.14
CA MET A 233 12.37 -18.24 16.21
C MET A 233 12.96 -18.56 14.83
N LEU A 234 12.17 -18.48 13.78
CA LEU A 234 12.64 -18.76 12.43
C LEU A 234 13.49 -17.59 11.90
N PRO A 235 14.54 -17.86 11.14
CA PRO A 235 15.24 -16.83 10.38
C PRO A 235 14.28 -16.05 9.46
N ALA A 236 14.48 -14.76 9.35
CA ALA A 236 13.68 -13.90 8.47
C ALA A 236 13.61 -14.43 7.03
N ALA A 237 14.73 -14.98 6.53
CA ALA A 237 14.80 -15.59 5.19
C ALA A 237 13.83 -16.77 5.03
N ASP A 238 13.65 -17.60 6.06
CA ASP A 238 12.76 -18.77 5.99
C ASP A 238 11.28 -18.31 5.95
N LEU A 239 10.94 -17.28 6.74
CA LEU A 239 9.62 -16.67 6.71
C LEU A 239 9.32 -16.04 5.35
N LEU A 240 10.27 -15.27 4.80
CA LEU A 240 10.13 -14.64 3.50
C LEU A 240 10.02 -15.65 2.35
N ASN A 241 10.81 -16.73 2.40
CA ASN A 241 10.74 -17.79 1.40
C ASN A 241 9.40 -18.53 1.41
N ALA A 242 8.77 -18.68 2.57
CA ALA A 242 7.45 -19.29 2.66
C ALA A 242 6.35 -18.46 2.01
N VAL A 243 6.44 -17.13 2.06
CA VAL A 243 5.47 -16.22 1.40
C VAL A 243 5.82 -15.93 -0.06
N ALA A 244 7.02 -16.27 -0.52
CA ALA A 244 7.46 -16.08 -1.90
C ALA A 244 6.92 -17.15 -2.87
N LEU A 245 6.23 -18.18 -2.39
CA LEU A 245 5.67 -19.22 -3.22
C LEU A 245 4.58 -18.68 -4.16
N PRO A 246 4.51 -19.10 -5.44
CA PRO A 246 3.60 -18.54 -6.45
C PRO A 246 2.12 -18.55 -6.09
N ARG A 247 1.70 -19.43 -5.17
CA ARG A 247 0.32 -19.49 -4.66
C ARG A 247 0.03 -18.50 -3.53
N MET A 248 1.07 -17.85 -3.01
CA MET A 248 0.99 -16.90 -1.90
C MET A 248 1.49 -15.49 -2.28
N ALA A 249 1.87 -15.27 -3.54
CA ALA A 249 2.38 -13.97 -4.04
C ALA A 249 1.34 -12.83 -3.92
N ILE A 250 0.08 -13.16 -3.67
CA ILE A 250 -1.02 -12.21 -3.36
C ILE A 250 -1.77 -12.82 -2.17
N GLY A 251 -1.08 -13.03 -1.08
CA GLY A 251 -1.59 -13.79 0.04
C GLY A 251 -1.67 -12.99 1.32
N PRO A 252 -1.99 -13.68 2.40
CA PRO A 252 -2.33 -13.12 3.72
C PRO A 252 -1.22 -12.31 4.39
N ALA A 253 -0.04 -12.24 3.79
CA ALA A 253 1.12 -11.58 4.38
C ALA A 253 1.48 -10.23 3.73
N ASN A 254 0.69 -9.72 2.78
CA ASN A 254 1.00 -8.47 2.05
C ASN A 254 -0.16 -7.49 2.04
N GLY A 255 -1.31 -7.88 2.58
CA GLY A 255 -2.55 -7.15 2.41
C GLY A 255 -2.96 -6.37 3.64
N ILE A 256 -3.43 -5.17 3.38
CA ILE A 256 -4.12 -4.34 4.37
C ILE A 256 -5.39 -5.06 4.81
N VAL A 257 -5.68 -5.02 6.11
CA VAL A 257 -6.79 -5.75 6.75
C VAL A 257 -7.76 -4.77 7.37
N VAL A 258 -9.06 -5.01 7.21
CA VAL A 258 -10.10 -4.31 7.99
C VAL A 258 -10.11 -4.96 9.38
N ASP A 259 -9.34 -4.39 10.29
CA ASP A 259 -8.98 -4.97 11.57
C ASP A 259 -9.82 -4.48 12.76
N GLY A 260 -10.71 -3.52 12.50
CA GLY A 260 -11.59 -2.93 13.52
C GLY A 260 -10.92 -1.85 14.38
N TRP A 261 -9.60 -1.67 14.28
CA TRP A 261 -8.84 -0.70 15.08
C TRP A 261 -8.16 0.36 14.21
N ILE A 262 -7.16 -0.02 13.40
CA ILE A 262 -6.49 0.91 12.46
C ILE A 262 -7.44 1.25 11.32
N LEU A 263 -8.13 0.24 10.82
CA LEU A 263 -9.17 0.33 9.80
C LEU A 263 -10.47 -0.26 10.35
N PRO A 264 -11.33 0.55 10.96
CA PRO A 264 -12.62 0.09 11.49
C PRO A 264 -13.59 -0.38 10.41
N ARG A 265 -13.43 0.10 9.17
CA ARG A 265 -14.29 -0.19 8.02
C ARG A 265 -13.48 -0.28 6.72
N PRO A 266 -14.01 -0.96 5.69
CA PRO A 266 -13.40 -0.94 4.36
C PRO A 266 -13.18 0.51 3.89
N PRO A 267 -11.99 0.85 3.38
CA PRO A 267 -11.70 2.20 2.90
C PRO A 267 -12.69 2.71 1.85
N ALA A 268 -13.12 1.82 0.93
CA ALA A 268 -14.11 2.16 -0.09
C ALA A 268 -15.45 2.62 0.51
N ASP A 269 -15.89 2.00 1.62
CA ASP A 269 -17.13 2.37 2.30
C ASP A 269 -16.99 3.71 3.04
N VAL A 270 -15.81 3.98 3.59
CA VAL A 270 -15.51 5.26 4.25
C VAL A 270 -15.59 6.40 3.23
N PHE A 271 -14.97 6.24 2.05
CA PHE A 271 -15.05 7.23 0.95
C PHE A 271 -16.49 7.35 0.42
N ALA A 272 -17.19 6.25 0.18
CA ALA A 272 -18.57 6.27 -0.31
C ALA A 272 -19.53 7.01 0.64
N THR A 273 -19.25 6.95 1.94
CA THR A 273 -20.04 7.62 2.99
C THR A 273 -19.47 8.98 3.40
N ARG A 274 -18.40 9.45 2.75
CA ARG A 274 -17.74 10.74 3.01
C ARG A 274 -17.31 10.92 4.48
N GLN A 275 -16.74 9.86 5.05
CA GLN A 275 -16.26 9.83 6.43
C GLN A 275 -14.72 9.80 6.53
N GLU A 276 -14.03 9.94 5.40
CA GLU A 276 -12.59 10.09 5.32
C GLU A 276 -12.09 11.38 5.97
N LEU A 277 -10.81 11.45 6.29
CA LEU A 277 -10.14 12.68 6.71
C LEU A 277 -10.17 13.69 5.55
N ARG A 278 -10.86 14.82 5.75
CA ARG A 278 -11.03 15.84 4.71
C ARG A 278 -9.79 16.71 4.62
N VAL A 279 -8.92 16.38 3.68
CA VAL A 279 -7.74 17.17 3.34
C VAL A 279 -7.70 17.44 1.83
N PRO A 280 -7.08 18.51 1.36
CA PRO A 280 -6.82 18.71 -0.05
C PRO A 280 -6.09 17.52 -0.65
N LEU A 281 -6.55 17.06 -1.82
CA LEU A 281 -6.11 15.83 -2.46
C LEU A 281 -5.67 16.11 -3.90
N LEU A 282 -4.46 15.65 -4.27
CA LEU A 282 -3.98 15.57 -5.63
C LEU A 282 -3.86 14.10 -6.03
N LEU A 283 -4.61 13.71 -7.05
CA LEU A 283 -4.57 12.35 -7.61
C LEU A 283 -4.06 12.37 -9.03
N GLY A 284 -3.26 11.38 -9.37
CA GLY A 284 -2.76 11.24 -10.73
C GLY A 284 -2.27 9.82 -11.00
N ASN A 285 -2.16 9.53 -12.31
CA ASN A 285 -1.54 8.32 -12.76
C ASN A 285 -0.90 8.50 -14.15
N ASN A 286 0.07 7.66 -14.49
CA ASN A 286 0.71 7.74 -15.79
C ASN A 286 -0.24 7.33 -16.92
N ALA A 287 -0.11 7.96 -18.09
CA ALA A 287 -0.84 7.55 -19.28
C ALA A 287 -0.52 6.10 -19.69
N ARG A 288 0.66 5.61 -19.32
CA ARG A 288 1.11 4.23 -19.53
C ARG A 288 1.66 3.68 -18.23
N GLU A 289 0.86 2.91 -17.50
CA GLU A 289 1.29 2.25 -16.26
C GLU A 289 2.01 0.92 -16.53
N ARG A 290 1.63 0.24 -17.60
CA ARG A 290 2.22 -1.04 -18.01
C ARG A 290 2.27 -1.16 -19.52
N THR A 291 3.24 -1.90 -20.04
CA THR A 291 3.22 -2.38 -21.42
C THR A 291 2.10 -3.40 -21.55
N PRO A 292 1.16 -3.20 -22.51
CA PRO A 292 0.12 -4.20 -22.76
C PRO A 292 0.75 -5.54 -23.16
N PRO A 293 0.12 -6.67 -22.85
CA PRO A 293 0.55 -7.95 -23.40
C PRO A 293 0.54 -7.89 -24.93
N GLU A 294 1.49 -8.55 -25.58
CA GLU A 294 1.62 -8.56 -27.05
C GLU A 294 0.37 -9.11 -27.74
N THR A 295 -0.39 -9.94 -27.05
CA THR A 295 -1.66 -10.50 -27.54
C THR A 295 -2.83 -9.74 -26.91
N VAL A 296 -3.46 -8.91 -27.74
CA VAL A 296 -4.71 -8.24 -27.40
C VAL A 296 -5.86 -9.23 -27.62
N PRO A 297 -6.77 -9.46 -26.65
CA PRO A 297 -8.00 -10.19 -26.94
C PRO A 297 -8.74 -9.54 -28.09
N GLY A 298 -9.14 -10.32 -29.09
CA GLY A 298 -9.66 -9.83 -30.37
C GLY A 298 -10.97 -9.04 -30.32
N ASP A 299 -11.52 -8.80 -29.14
CA ASP A 299 -12.77 -8.05 -28.96
C ASP A 299 -12.67 -7.02 -27.83
N LEU A 300 -12.30 -5.81 -28.24
CA LEU A 300 -12.23 -4.63 -27.38
C LEU A 300 -13.59 -4.23 -26.80
N ALA A 301 -14.68 -4.49 -27.52
CA ALA A 301 -16.03 -4.13 -27.09
C ALA A 301 -16.47 -5.04 -25.94
N ASN A 302 -16.17 -6.33 -26.01
CA ASN A 302 -16.44 -7.26 -24.93
C ASN A 302 -15.56 -6.97 -23.69
N ALA A 303 -14.28 -6.66 -23.89
CA ALA A 303 -13.40 -6.23 -22.81
C ALA A 303 -13.90 -4.93 -22.15
N ALA A 304 -14.33 -3.94 -22.93
CA ALA A 304 -14.91 -2.72 -22.44
C ALA A 304 -16.23 -2.98 -21.69
N THR A 305 -17.09 -3.87 -22.20
CA THR A 305 -18.33 -4.24 -21.54
C THR A 305 -18.09 -4.98 -20.23
N ALA A 306 -17.17 -5.94 -20.22
CA ALA A 306 -16.77 -6.65 -19.01
C ALA A 306 -16.17 -5.71 -17.94
N MET A 307 -15.48 -4.65 -18.39
CA MET A 307 -14.77 -3.71 -17.52
C MET A 307 -15.66 -2.56 -17.02
N TYR A 308 -16.62 -2.11 -17.84
CA TYR A 308 -17.42 -0.88 -17.61
C TYR A 308 -18.91 -1.10 -17.49
N GLY A 309 -19.42 -2.32 -17.73
CA GLY A 309 -20.84 -2.60 -17.68
C GLY A 309 -21.65 -1.56 -18.47
N ALA A 310 -22.62 -0.93 -17.83
CA ALA A 310 -23.47 0.10 -18.44
C ALA A 310 -22.71 1.36 -18.91
N LEU A 311 -21.51 1.59 -18.49
CA LEU A 311 -20.67 2.73 -18.87
C LEU A 311 -19.76 2.42 -20.08
N ALA A 312 -19.76 1.20 -20.62
CA ALA A 312 -18.87 0.77 -21.69
C ALA A 312 -18.94 1.70 -22.93
N GLY A 313 -20.15 2.14 -23.30
CA GLY A 313 -20.31 3.08 -24.42
C GLY A 313 -19.70 4.46 -24.19
N LYS A 314 -19.80 4.99 -22.97
CA LYS A 314 -19.15 6.25 -22.59
C LYS A 314 -17.63 6.10 -22.55
N ALA A 315 -17.15 4.98 -22.01
CA ALA A 315 -15.74 4.65 -21.98
C ALA A 315 -15.16 4.51 -23.39
N ALA A 316 -15.84 3.81 -24.28
CA ALA A 316 -15.44 3.65 -25.67
C ALA A 316 -15.33 5.01 -26.40
N ALA A 317 -16.30 5.90 -26.19
CA ALA A 317 -16.28 7.23 -26.76
C ALA A 317 -15.13 8.10 -26.20
N LEU A 318 -14.91 8.05 -24.89
CA LEU A 318 -13.89 8.85 -24.21
C LEU A 318 -12.45 8.41 -24.57
N TYR A 319 -12.23 7.11 -24.72
CA TYR A 319 -10.91 6.54 -24.96
C TYR A 319 -10.66 6.11 -26.41
N GLY A 320 -11.60 6.34 -27.31
CA GLY A 320 -11.46 6.05 -28.73
C GLY A 320 -11.41 4.55 -29.06
N PHE A 321 -12.04 3.69 -28.24
CA PHE A 321 -12.14 2.27 -28.52
C PHE A 321 -12.91 2.04 -29.83
N GLY A 322 -12.31 1.28 -30.75
CA GLY A 322 -12.90 0.96 -32.06
C GLY A 322 -12.56 1.93 -33.16
N VAL A 323 -11.89 3.07 -32.90
CA VAL A 323 -11.44 4.01 -33.92
C VAL A 323 -9.99 3.78 -34.32
N SER A 324 -9.17 3.20 -33.44
CA SER A 324 -7.77 2.85 -33.70
C SER A 324 -7.30 1.78 -32.69
N PRO A 325 -6.50 0.79 -33.11
CA PRO A 325 -5.80 -0.11 -32.20
C PRO A 325 -4.70 0.59 -31.39
N GLU A 326 -4.29 1.78 -31.75
CA GLU A 326 -3.26 2.58 -31.08
C GLU A 326 -3.58 2.91 -29.61
N PRO A 327 -4.78 3.37 -29.24
CA PRO A 327 -5.13 3.60 -27.83
C PRO A 327 -4.96 2.36 -26.96
N TYR A 328 -5.26 1.19 -27.49
CA TYR A 328 -5.09 -0.07 -26.79
C TYR A 328 -3.62 -0.45 -26.60
N ARG A 329 -2.81 -0.35 -27.69
CA ARG A 329 -1.36 -0.59 -27.64
C ARG A 329 -0.64 0.39 -26.71
N ASN A 330 -1.17 1.60 -26.57
CA ASN A 330 -0.61 2.64 -25.72
C ASN A 330 -0.98 2.52 -24.22
N GLY A 331 -1.52 1.39 -23.79
CA GLY A 331 -1.69 1.05 -22.37
C GLY A 331 -2.96 1.58 -21.72
N LEU A 332 -3.90 2.15 -22.48
CA LEU A 332 -5.20 2.58 -21.95
C LEU A 332 -5.93 1.48 -21.15
N PRO A 333 -6.02 0.23 -21.63
CA PRO A 333 -6.66 -0.84 -20.86
C PRO A 333 -5.94 -1.24 -19.57
N SER A 334 -4.61 -1.08 -19.51
CA SER A 334 -3.87 -1.40 -18.29
C SER A 334 -4.02 -0.33 -17.20
N ASN A 335 -4.26 0.92 -17.63
CA ASN A 335 -4.39 2.06 -16.71
C ASN A 335 -5.84 2.34 -16.33
N PHE A 336 -6.76 1.89 -17.15
CA PHE A 336 -8.14 2.27 -17.08
C PHE A 336 -8.81 1.93 -15.75
N PRO A 337 -8.60 0.76 -15.14
CA PRO A 337 -9.15 0.48 -13.81
C PRO A 337 -8.64 1.44 -12.73
N THR A 338 -7.38 1.83 -12.83
CA THR A 338 -6.76 2.80 -11.91
C THR A 338 -7.34 4.18 -12.13
N TYR A 339 -7.52 4.59 -13.38
CA TYR A 339 -8.06 5.89 -13.75
C TYR A 339 -9.51 6.08 -13.26
N CYS A 340 -10.38 5.11 -13.51
CA CYS A 340 -11.77 5.17 -13.03
C CYS A 340 -11.85 5.20 -11.50
N LYS A 341 -10.99 4.45 -10.82
CA LYS A 341 -10.93 4.48 -9.36
C LYS A 341 -10.49 5.85 -8.83
N ILE A 342 -9.51 6.47 -9.48
CA ILE A 342 -9.05 7.82 -9.12
C ILE A 342 -10.17 8.84 -9.34
N ILE A 343 -10.86 8.81 -10.48
CA ILE A 343 -11.99 9.69 -10.75
C ILE A 343 -13.11 9.48 -9.73
N THR A 344 -13.46 8.23 -9.44
CA THR A 344 -14.50 7.93 -8.44
C THR A 344 -14.11 8.44 -7.05
N ALA A 345 -12.82 8.31 -6.67
CA ALA A 345 -12.32 8.86 -5.41
C ALA A 345 -12.38 10.39 -5.40
N ALA A 346 -11.99 11.04 -6.50
CA ALA A 346 -12.05 12.49 -6.63
C ALA A 346 -13.49 13.02 -6.61
N ASP A 347 -14.43 12.31 -7.23
CA ASP A 347 -15.86 12.66 -7.20
C ASP A 347 -16.49 12.46 -5.81
N ALA A 348 -15.96 11.51 -5.02
CA ALA A 348 -16.39 11.29 -3.65
C ALA A 348 -15.92 12.39 -2.67
N ILE A 349 -14.83 13.08 -3.00
CA ILE A 349 -14.26 14.16 -2.20
C ILE A 349 -14.82 15.49 -2.71
N PRO A 350 -15.57 16.27 -1.91
CA PRO A 350 -16.07 17.56 -2.36
C PRO A 350 -14.88 18.45 -2.69
N ASN A 351 -14.92 19.08 -3.89
CA ASN A 351 -13.98 20.14 -4.23
C ASN A 351 -14.00 21.19 -3.11
N PRO A 352 -12.86 21.60 -2.57
CA PRO A 352 -12.83 22.79 -1.74
C PRO A 352 -13.22 23.96 -2.64
N VAL A 353 -14.31 24.63 -2.28
CA VAL A 353 -14.74 25.89 -2.88
C VAL A 353 -13.75 26.98 -2.53
#